data_3a714523f328dc45262e267aa49ea0be
#
_entry.id   3a714523f328dc45262e267aa49ea0be
#
_cell.length_a   1.000
_cell.length_b   1.000
_cell.length_c   1.000
_cell.angle_alpha   90.00
_cell.angle_beta   90.00
_cell.angle_gamma   90.00
#
_symmetry.space_group_name_H-M   'P 1'
#
loop_
_entity.id
_entity.type
_entity.pdbx_description
1 polymer ?
#
loop_
_entity_poly.entity_id
_entity_poly.type
_entity_poly.pdbx_seq_one_letter_code
_entity_poly.pdbx_strand_id
1 'polypeptide(L)'
;MKSIKKLLAKILSQKAYLRTLHRVFYLLFDLGFLKGDKRFKYHYMVKKIVQKDFVVVDIGANLGYFAKNFSRLASNGKVIAIEPVPMFYGILTHFLGGKKNVEIHNVALGKEEGSITMVMPESDGFIRTGLPHIAHSEEEKKMHKTQEVKIVKANEFIGKIPIIDYIKCDIEGYEGIVFQEIKSILNTQRPFVQIEISEENKSILFQLFNDIDYLQFGICNFQFVSEEGEQKEEGDYFFVPREKLQQFQNYIS
;
A
#
# COMPACT_ATOMS: atom_id res chain seq x y z
N MET A 1 8.27 6.43 -24.02
CA MET A 1 8.50 6.31 -22.57
C MET A 1 9.54 5.25 -22.17
N LYS A 2 9.50 3.99 -22.70
CA LYS A 2 10.49 2.96 -22.33
C LYS A 2 11.94 3.38 -22.60
N SER A 3 12.23 4.03 -23.76
CA SER A 3 13.58 4.46 -24.13
C SER A 3 14.15 5.55 -23.21
N ILE A 4 13.33 6.52 -22.80
CA ILE A 4 13.73 7.59 -21.87
C ILE A 4 14.05 7.00 -20.48
N LYS A 5 13.23 6.07 -19.99
CA LYS A 5 13.49 5.37 -18.72
C LYS A 5 14.83 4.63 -18.75
N LYS A 6 15.13 3.91 -19.86
CA LYS A 6 16.41 3.21 -20.04
C LYS A 6 17.61 4.18 -20.10
N LEU A 7 17.45 5.33 -20.74
CA LEU A 7 18.50 6.35 -20.80
C LEU A 7 18.78 6.95 -19.41
N LEU A 8 17.73 7.33 -18.68
CA LEU A 8 17.85 7.85 -17.32
C LEU A 8 18.47 6.82 -16.37
N ALA A 9 18.12 5.54 -16.52
CA ALA A 9 18.69 4.45 -15.74
C ALA A 9 20.21 4.26 -15.99
N LYS A 10 20.72 4.60 -17.17
CA LYS A 10 22.16 4.52 -17.48
C LYS A 10 22.99 5.69 -16.92
N ILE A 11 22.36 6.84 -16.72
CA ILE A 11 23.05 8.09 -16.35
C ILE A 11 22.93 8.41 -14.86
N LEU A 12 21.80 8.02 -14.24
CA LEU A 12 21.51 8.34 -12.84
C LEU A 12 21.85 7.17 -11.93
N SER A 13 22.28 7.49 -10.70
CA SER A 13 22.27 6.49 -9.62
C SER A 13 20.84 6.01 -9.38
N GLN A 14 20.67 4.76 -8.90
CA GLN A 14 19.32 4.20 -8.63
C GLN A 14 18.46 5.13 -7.77
N LYS A 15 19.05 5.72 -6.72
CA LYS A 15 18.34 6.66 -5.84
C LYS A 15 17.89 7.93 -6.56
N ALA A 16 18.74 8.50 -7.43
CA ALA A 16 18.38 9.67 -8.23
C ALA A 16 17.30 9.34 -9.26
N TYR A 17 17.40 8.17 -9.91
CA TYR A 17 16.39 7.67 -10.84
C TYR A 17 15.02 7.53 -10.18
N LEU A 18 14.93 6.87 -9.03
CA LEU A 18 13.67 6.67 -8.30
C LEU A 18 13.06 8.00 -7.82
N ARG A 19 13.88 8.95 -7.35
CA ARG A 19 13.42 10.30 -7.01
C ARG A 19 12.86 11.04 -8.22
N THR A 20 13.50 10.89 -9.38
CA THR A 20 13.01 11.50 -10.63
C THR A 20 11.68 10.89 -11.06
N LEU A 21 11.55 9.56 -11.00
CA LEU A 21 10.27 8.89 -11.28
C LEU A 21 9.14 9.39 -10.38
N HIS A 22 9.39 9.50 -9.08
CA HIS A 22 8.41 10.01 -8.12
C HIS A 22 7.98 11.45 -8.43
N ARG A 23 8.94 12.34 -8.78
CA ARG A 23 8.62 13.73 -9.16
C ARG A 23 7.80 13.79 -10.44
N VAL A 24 8.19 13.05 -11.47
CA VAL A 24 7.47 12.99 -12.75
C VAL A 24 6.07 12.42 -12.55
N PHE A 25 5.92 11.35 -11.76
CA PHE A 25 4.61 10.81 -11.43
C PHE A 25 3.70 11.90 -10.85
N TYR A 26 4.15 12.61 -9.81
CA TYR A 26 3.33 13.62 -9.16
C TYR A 26 3.06 14.83 -10.03
N LEU A 27 4.00 15.24 -10.89
CA LEU A 27 3.73 16.28 -11.88
C LEU A 27 2.59 15.87 -12.82
N LEU A 28 2.66 14.67 -13.37
CA LEU A 28 1.61 14.17 -14.28
C LEU A 28 0.28 13.92 -13.57
N PHE A 29 0.33 13.42 -12.32
CA PHE A 29 -0.84 13.21 -11.49
C PHE A 29 -1.56 14.52 -11.13
N ASP A 30 -0.80 15.53 -10.70
CA ASP A 30 -1.33 16.84 -10.31
C ASP A 30 -1.89 17.60 -11.52
N LEU A 31 -1.29 17.47 -12.70
CA LEU A 31 -1.80 18.00 -13.96
C LEU A 31 -2.98 17.20 -14.55
N GLY A 32 -3.34 16.06 -13.95
CA GLY A 32 -4.46 15.22 -14.39
C GLY A 32 -4.19 14.32 -15.59
N PHE A 33 -2.97 14.29 -16.13
CA PHE A 33 -2.62 13.44 -17.28
C PHE A 33 -2.74 11.92 -17.02
N LEU A 34 -2.74 11.52 -15.75
CA LEU A 34 -2.88 10.10 -15.36
C LEU A 34 -4.34 9.69 -15.10
N LYS A 35 -5.30 10.63 -15.20
CA LYS A 35 -6.69 10.41 -14.76
C LYS A 35 -7.44 9.34 -15.59
N GLY A 36 -7.08 9.16 -16.85
CA GLY A 36 -7.65 8.13 -17.73
C GLY A 36 -6.88 6.80 -17.75
N ASP A 37 -5.77 6.70 -17.05
CA ASP A 37 -4.96 5.48 -17.03
C ASP A 37 -5.40 4.58 -15.87
N LYS A 38 -5.92 3.39 -16.19
CA LYS A 38 -6.45 2.41 -15.22
C LYS A 38 -5.44 1.99 -14.16
N ARG A 39 -4.13 2.05 -14.45
CA ARG A 39 -3.06 1.73 -13.48
C ARG A 39 -3.03 2.66 -12.28
N PHE A 40 -3.56 3.87 -12.44
CA PHE A 40 -3.59 4.89 -11.39
C PHE A 40 -5.00 5.13 -10.82
N LYS A 41 -5.98 4.29 -11.18
CA LYS A 41 -7.37 4.42 -10.74
C LYS A 41 -7.48 4.52 -9.20
N TYR A 42 -6.72 3.71 -8.47
CA TYR A 42 -6.73 3.70 -7.01
C TYR A 42 -6.28 5.02 -6.39
N HIS A 43 -5.27 5.69 -6.97
CA HIS A 43 -4.82 7.01 -6.51
C HIS A 43 -5.89 8.10 -6.64
N TYR A 44 -6.83 7.93 -7.57
CA TYR A 44 -7.97 8.85 -7.71
C TYR A 44 -9.16 8.42 -6.85
N MET A 45 -9.38 7.12 -6.70
CA MET A 45 -10.53 6.60 -5.92
C MET A 45 -10.39 6.88 -4.43
N VAL A 46 -9.19 6.79 -3.86
CA VAL A 46 -8.97 7.12 -2.44
C VAL A 46 -9.35 8.56 -2.09
N LYS A 47 -9.36 9.49 -3.07
CA LYS A 47 -9.82 10.87 -2.86
C LYS A 47 -11.31 10.97 -2.52
N LYS A 48 -12.10 9.94 -2.84
CA LYS A 48 -13.52 9.88 -2.53
C LYS A 48 -13.77 9.42 -1.09
N ILE A 49 -12.84 8.63 -0.51
CA ILE A 49 -13.02 7.97 0.79
C ILE A 49 -12.29 8.71 1.89
N VAL A 50 -11.02 9.05 1.66
CA VAL A 50 -10.15 9.60 2.72
C VAL A 50 -10.55 11.04 3.03
N GLN A 51 -10.91 11.28 4.29
CA GLN A 51 -11.33 12.57 4.82
C GLN A 51 -10.16 13.32 5.48
N LYS A 52 -10.37 14.61 5.76
CA LYS A 52 -9.30 15.51 6.24
C LYS A 52 -8.73 15.13 7.62
N ASP A 53 -9.53 14.54 8.45
CA ASP A 53 -9.23 14.17 9.85
C ASP A 53 -8.86 12.69 10.02
N PHE A 54 -8.85 11.91 8.94
CA PHE A 54 -8.55 10.47 8.99
C PHE A 54 -7.13 10.17 9.49
N VAL A 55 -7.01 9.11 10.26
CA VAL A 55 -5.77 8.43 10.56
C VAL A 55 -5.61 7.28 9.56
N VAL A 56 -4.62 7.39 8.69
CA VAL A 56 -4.36 6.47 7.60
C VAL A 56 -3.09 5.67 7.89
N VAL A 57 -3.16 4.35 7.74
CA VAL A 57 -1.99 3.45 7.81
C VAL A 57 -1.70 2.92 6.40
N ASP A 58 -0.49 3.20 5.90
CA ASP A 58 0.00 2.77 4.58
C ASP A 58 1.08 1.70 4.78
N ILE A 59 0.69 0.42 4.69
CA ILE A 59 1.56 -0.75 4.88
C ILE A 59 2.13 -1.13 3.52
N GLY A 60 3.46 -1.13 3.38
CA GLY A 60 4.13 -1.24 2.10
C GLY A 60 4.11 0.09 1.34
N ALA A 61 4.48 1.18 2.02
CA ALA A 61 4.38 2.54 1.46
C ALA A 61 5.32 2.78 0.25
N ASN A 62 6.30 1.91 0.04
CA ASN A 62 7.22 1.94 -1.09
C ASN A 62 7.90 3.33 -1.22
N LEU A 63 7.88 3.95 -2.39
CA LEU A 63 8.43 5.30 -2.62
C LEU A 63 7.53 6.44 -2.09
N GLY A 64 6.37 6.09 -1.48
CA GLY A 64 5.43 7.06 -0.93
C GLY A 64 4.41 7.61 -1.91
N TYR A 65 4.08 6.87 -2.96
CA TYR A 65 3.07 7.30 -3.92
C TYR A 65 1.69 7.46 -3.26
N PHE A 66 1.23 6.49 -2.47
CA PHE A 66 -0.01 6.60 -1.73
C PHE A 66 0.16 7.51 -0.50
N ALA A 67 1.21 7.33 0.31
CA ALA A 67 1.45 8.13 1.50
C ALA A 67 1.42 9.64 1.24
N LYS A 68 1.98 10.12 0.10
CA LYS A 68 1.92 11.53 -0.27
C LYS A 68 0.51 12.00 -0.63
N ASN A 69 -0.27 11.16 -1.30
CA ASN A 69 -1.66 11.46 -1.60
C ASN A 69 -2.48 11.51 -0.30
N PHE A 70 -2.32 10.51 0.57
CA PHE A 70 -2.95 10.48 1.89
C PHE A 70 -2.58 11.70 2.74
N SER A 71 -1.31 12.12 2.76
CA SER A 71 -0.89 13.30 3.54
C SER A 71 -1.53 14.61 3.08
N ARG A 72 -1.95 14.68 1.82
CA ARG A 72 -2.70 15.83 1.27
C ARG A 72 -4.19 15.75 1.62
N LEU A 73 -4.76 14.55 1.59
CA LEU A 73 -6.17 14.30 1.87
C LEU A 73 -6.45 14.41 3.37
N ALA A 74 -5.71 13.67 4.20
CA ALA A 74 -5.81 13.67 5.65
C ALA A 74 -5.00 14.83 6.26
N SER A 75 -5.28 16.06 5.82
CA SER A 75 -4.47 17.25 6.16
C SER A 75 -4.53 17.64 7.63
N ASN A 76 -5.59 17.30 8.33
CA ASN A 76 -5.82 17.52 9.76
C ASN A 76 -5.68 16.22 10.58
N GLY A 77 -5.55 15.09 9.90
CA GLY A 77 -5.37 13.77 10.48
C GLY A 77 -3.91 13.35 10.51
N LYS A 78 -3.65 12.06 10.32
CA LYS A 78 -2.31 11.48 10.38
C LYS A 78 -2.11 10.40 9.32
N VAL A 79 -0.92 10.28 8.79
CA VAL A 79 -0.49 9.17 7.93
C VAL A 79 0.67 8.46 8.60
N ILE A 80 0.52 7.14 8.78
CA ILE A 80 1.56 6.26 9.31
C ILE A 80 1.99 5.37 8.16
N ALA A 81 3.18 5.67 7.61
CA ALA A 81 3.74 4.98 6.45
C ALA A 81 4.79 3.96 6.90
N ILE A 82 4.64 2.72 6.47
CA ILE A 82 5.50 1.59 6.88
C ILE A 82 6.16 1.03 5.64
N GLU A 83 7.49 1.07 5.59
CA GLU A 83 8.28 0.60 4.45
C GLU A 83 9.55 -0.10 4.94
N PRO A 84 9.68 -1.43 4.74
CA PRO A 84 10.82 -2.18 5.25
C PRO A 84 12.11 -1.95 4.47
N VAL A 85 12.06 -1.72 3.15
CA VAL A 85 13.25 -1.62 2.31
C VAL A 85 13.98 -0.30 2.57
N PRO A 86 15.24 -0.29 3.09
CA PRO A 86 15.92 0.94 3.47
C PRO A 86 16.08 1.97 2.35
N MET A 87 16.24 1.51 1.11
CA MET A 87 16.34 2.40 -0.05
C MET A 87 15.02 3.12 -0.33
N PHE A 88 13.89 2.41 -0.28
CA PHE A 88 12.56 3.00 -0.51
C PHE A 88 12.16 3.90 0.65
N TYR A 89 12.39 3.44 1.88
CA TYR A 89 12.26 4.27 3.08
C TYR A 89 13.03 5.60 2.97
N GLY A 90 14.29 5.56 2.49
CA GLY A 90 15.09 6.77 2.31
C GLY A 90 14.54 7.73 1.24
N ILE A 91 13.79 7.22 0.24
CA ILE A 91 13.10 8.05 -0.76
C ILE A 91 11.79 8.59 -0.19
N LEU A 92 11.00 7.75 0.46
CA LEU A 92 9.79 8.13 1.18
C LEU A 92 10.07 9.26 2.18
N THR A 93 11.11 9.10 3.01
CA THR A 93 11.55 10.11 3.98
C THR A 93 12.02 11.40 3.31
N HIS A 94 12.71 11.32 2.16
CA HIS A 94 13.11 12.50 1.41
C HIS A 94 11.93 13.38 0.98
N PHE A 95 10.81 12.76 0.61
CA PHE A 95 9.63 13.50 0.14
C PHE A 95 8.63 13.87 1.24
N LEU A 96 8.55 13.08 2.30
CA LEU A 96 7.51 13.20 3.32
C LEU A 96 8.00 13.41 4.74
N GLY A 97 9.28 13.18 5.03
CA GLY A 97 9.82 13.27 6.40
C GLY A 97 9.71 14.66 7.06
N GLY A 98 9.49 15.72 6.26
CA GLY A 98 9.21 17.07 6.76
C GLY A 98 7.72 17.40 6.93
N LYS A 99 6.81 16.48 6.64
CA LYS A 99 5.37 16.69 6.78
C LYS A 99 4.93 16.44 8.22
N LYS A 100 4.26 17.42 8.85
CA LYS A 100 3.84 17.34 10.26
C LYS A 100 2.82 16.22 10.52
N ASN A 101 2.03 15.86 9.52
CA ASN A 101 1.00 14.82 9.59
C ASN A 101 1.47 13.46 9.07
N VAL A 102 2.78 13.25 8.84
CA VAL A 102 3.31 11.96 8.36
C VAL A 102 4.33 11.42 9.34
N GLU A 103 4.15 10.18 9.75
CA GLU A 103 5.09 9.37 10.51
C GLU A 103 5.56 8.20 9.65
N ILE A 104 6.88 7.95 9.60
CA ILE A 104 7.46 6.96 8.69
C ILE A 104 8.27 5.95 9.48
N HIS A 105 8.03 4.66 9.25
CA HIS A 105 8.69 3.55 9.95
C HIS A 105 9.43 2.64 8.97
N ASN A 106 10.70 2.34 9.26
CA ASN A 106 11.50 1.39 8.48
C ASN A 106 11.46 0.00 9.10
N VAL A 107 10.32 -0.65 8.99
CA VAL A 107 10.09 -2.00 9.51
C VAL A 107 9.15 -2.78 8.58
N ALA A 108 9.23 -4.10 8.61
CA ALA A 108 8.18 -5.00 8.13
C ALA A 108 7.21 -5.31 9.28
N LEU A 109 5.97 -5.64 8.94
CA LEU A 109 4.99 -6.15 9.89
C LEU A 109 4.85 -7.67 9.73
N GLY A 110 4.71 -8.40 10.83
CA GLY A 110 4.50 -9.82 10.81
C GLY A 110 4.03 -10.37 12.14
N LYS A 111 4.15 -11.69 12.31
CA LYS A 111 3.72 -12.40 13.51
C LYS A 111 4.74 -12.32 14.66
N GLU A 112 6.02 -12.22 14.31
CA GLU A 112 7.12 -12.26 15.29
C GLU A 112 8.02 -11.04 15.14
N GLU A 113 8.79 -10.73 16.18
CA GLU A 113 9.78 -9.68 16.16
C GLU A 113 11.16 -10.28 15.83
N GLY A 114 11.96 -9.56 15.02
CA GLY A 114 13.31 -10.00 14.64
C GLY A 114 13.81 -9.37 13.36
N SER A 115 14.45 -10.19 12.53
CA SER A 115 14.94 -9.85 11.19
C SER A 115 14.38 -10.83 10.17
N ILE A 116 14.08 -10.34 8.97
CA ILE A 116 13.59 -11.16 7.86
C ILE A 116 14.30 -10.78 6.57
N THR A 117 14.55 -11.76 5.71
CA THR A 117 15.17 -11.55 4.41
C THR A 117 14.13 -11.18 3.37
N MET A 118 14.28 -10.02 2.74
CA MET A 118 13.51 -9.63 1.56
C MET A 118 14.31 -9.90 0.29
N VAL A 119 13.63 -10.40 -0.72
CA VAL A 119 14.15 -10.54 -2.08
C VAL A 119 13.91 -9.23 -2.83
N MET A 120 14.93 -8.83 -3.59
CA MET A 120 14.97 -7.56 -4.30
C MET A 120 15.08 -7.80 -5.83
N PRO A 121 13.99 -8.11 -6.54
CA PRO A 121 14.05 -8.38 -7.97
C PRO A 121 14.58 -7.18 -8.76
N GLU A 122 15.52 -7.45 -9.68
CA GLU A 122 16.14 -6.44 -10.52
C GLU A 122 15.75 -6.61 -11.99
N SER A 123 15.73 -5.50 -12.71
CA SER A 123 15.66 -5.47 -14.17
C SER A 123 16.52 -4.33 -14.71
N ASP A 124 17.32 -4.60 -15.73
CA ASP A 124 18.25 -3.63 -16.29
C ASP A 124 19.22 -3.01 -15.24
N GLY A 125 19.59 -3.77 -14.18
CA GLY A 125 20.48 -3.33 -13.09
C GLY A 125 19.84 -2.45 -12.02
N PHE A 126 18.51 -2.34 -12.02
CA PHE A 126 17.76 -1.58 -11.01
C PHE A 126 16.76 -2.47 -10.28
N ILE A 127 16.63 -2.27 -8.97
CA ILE A 127 15.57 -2.88 -8.18
C ILE A 127 14.22 -2.38 -8.70
N ARG A 128 13.33 -3.30 -9.01
CA ARG A 128 11.98 -2.98 -9.45
C ARG A 128 11.13 -2.59 -8.23
N THR A 129 10.57 -1.40 -8.29
CA THR A 129 9.61 -0.94 -7.28
C THR A 129 8.31 -1.73 -7.41
N GLY A 130 7.76 -2.17 -6.28
CA GLY A 130 6.52 -2.95 -6.25
C GLY A 130 6.73 -4.47 -6.36
N LEU A 131 7.96 -4.98 -6.38
CA LEU A 131 8.25 -6.41 -6.41
C LEU A 131 9.13 -6.94 -5.26
N PRO A 132 9.73 -6.11 -4.38
CA PRO A 132 10.40 -6.65 -3.20
C PRO A 132 9.38 -7.34 -2.29
N HIS A 133 9.68 -8.58 -1.91
CA HIS A 133 8.82 -9.42 -1.09
C HIS A 133 9.66 -10.24 -0.10
N ILE A 134 9.01 -10.83 0.88
CA ILE A 134 9.67 -11.72 1.82
C ILE A 134 10.07 -13.00 1.10
N ALA A 135 11.31 -13.43 1.27
CA ALA A 135 11.83 -14.63 0.62
C ALA A 135 11.02 -15.87 0.98
N HIS A 136 10.56 -16.60 -0.02
CA HIS A 136 9.79 -17.84 0.16
C HIS A 136 10.68 -19.09 0.20
N SER A 137 11.91 -19.04 -0.35
CA SER A 137 12.84 -20.16 -0.36
C SER A 137 14.30 -19.74 -0.36
N GLU A 138 15.20 -20.69 -0.03
CA GLU A 138 16.65 -20.47 -0.10
C GLU A 138 17.14 -20.38 -1.56
N GLU A 139 16.46 -21.04 -2.49
CA GLU A 139 16.74 -20.95 -3.93
C GLU A 139 16.50 -19.53 -4.44
N GLU A 140 15.39 -18.92 -4.02
CA GLU A 140 15.03 -17.56 -4.40
C GLU A 140 16.06 -16.54 -3.87
N LYS A 141 16.53 -16.71 -2.63
CA LYS A 141 17.60 -15.88 -2.05
C LYS A 141 18.92 -15.96 -2.84
N LYS A 142 19.21 -17.10 -3.46
CA LYS A 142 20.42 -17.28 -4.30
C LYS A 142 20.28 -16.63 -5.68
N MET A 143 19.07 -16.55 -6.22
CA MET A 143 18.84 -16.02 -7.58
C MET A 143 18.71 -14.49 -7.62
N HIS A 144 18.41 -13.85 -6.52
CA HIS A 144 18.17 -12.41 -6.45
C HIS A 144 19.03 -11.74 -5.39
N LYS A 145 19.17 -10.42 -5.47
CA LYS A 145 19.69 -9.64 -4.34
C LYS A 145 18.74 -9.77 -3.16
N THR A 146 19.32 -9.82 -1.98
CA THR A 146 18.56 -9.88 -0.73
C THR A 146 18.88 -8.69 0.16
N GLN A 147 17.93 -8.36 1.04
CA GLN A 147 18.07 -7.32 2.05
C GLN A 147 17.47 -7.80 3.35
N GLU A 148 18.30 -7.83 4.42
CA GLU A 148 17.78 -8.03 5.76
C GLU A 148 17.06 -6.78 6.24
N VAL A 149 15.85 -6.97 6.77
CA VAL A 149 15.03 -5.89 7.31
C VAL A 149 14.49 -6.26 8.68
N LYS A 150 14.28 -5.26 9.53
CA LYS A 150 13.63 -5.45 10.81
C LYS A 150 12.16 -5.80 10.60
N ILE A 151 11.68 -6.85 11.28
CA ILE A 151 10.26 -7.20 11.36
C ILE A 151 9.78 -7.01 12.80
N VAL A 152 8.56 -6.52 12.96
CA VAL A 152 7.91 -6.32 14.24
C VAL A 152 6.52 -6.95 14.24
N LYS A 153 6.01 -7.30 15.40
CA LYS A 153 4.66 -7.87 15.53
C LYS A 153 3.61 -6.87 15.10
N ALA A 154 2.79 -7.26 14.12
CA ALA A 154 1.76 -6.41 13.53
C ALA A 154 0.72 -5.96 14.57
N ASN A 155 0.24 -6.88 15.42
CA ASN A 155 -0.73 -6.58 16.46
C ASN A 155 -0.21 -5.58 17.51
N GLU A 156 1.05 -5.70 17.91
CA GLU A 156 1.66 -4.78 18.87
C GLU A 156 1.96 -3.41 18.28
N PHE A 157 2.36 -3.36 17.00
CA PHE A 157 2.66 -2.11 16.31
C PHE A 157 1.36 -1.33 16.00
N ILE A 158 0.44 -1.98 15.31
CA ILE A 158 -0.84 -1.37 14.89
C ILE A 158 -1.73 -1.09 16.12
N GLY A 159 -1.70 -1.95 17.16
CA GLY A 159 -2.47 -1.77 18.38
C GLY A 159 -2.10 -0.54 19.22
N LYS A 160 -0.94 0.08 18.96
CA LYS A 160 -0.55 1.36 19.60
C LYS A 160 -1.22 2.58 18.97
N ILE A 161 -1.86 2.41 17.81
CA ILE A 161 -2.56 3.48 17.11
C ILE A 161 -3.98 3.55 17.66
N PRO A 162 -4.35 4.64 18.33
CA PRO A 162 -5.62 4.69 19.09
C PRO A 162 -6.85 4.71 18.19
N ILE A 163 -6.73 5.27 17.00
CA ILE A 163 -7.81 5.36 15.99
C ILE A 163 -7.19 5.10 14.63
N ILE A 164 -7.85 4.27 13.83
CA ILE A 164 -7.49 4.01 12.43
C ILE A 164 -8.76 4.11 11.60
N ASP A 165 -8.78 5.02 10.64
CA ASP A 165 -9.93 5.23 9.75
C ASP A 165 -9.75 4.53 8.40
N TYR A 166 -8.49 4.39 7.96
CA TYR A 166 -8.17 3.79 6.67
C TYR A 166 -6.86 3.01 6.73
N ILE A 167 -6.84 1.80 6.17
CA ILE A 167 -5.63 0.99 5.96
C ILE A 167 -5.47 0.74 4.46
N LYS A 168 -4.27 1.05 3.91
CA LYS A 168 -3.83 0.50 2.63
C LYS A 168 -2.75 -0.53 2.91
N CYS A 169 -2.83 -1.71 2.27
CA CYS A 169 -1.81 -2.74 2.37
C CYS A 169 -1.45 -3.29 0.99
N ASP A 170 -0.14 -3.40 0.75
CA ASP A 170 0.45 -3.88 -0.49
C ASP A 170 1.89 -4.31 -0.16
N ILE A 171 2.05 -5.59 0.20
CA ILE A 171 3.28 -6.19 0.72
C ILE A 171 3.65 -7.51 0.05
N GLU A 172 3.14 -7.69 -1.18
CA GLU A 172 3.57 -8.72 -2.11
C GLU A 172 3.51 -10.16 -1.51
N GLY A 173 2.30 -10.53 -1.02
CA GLY A 173 1.98 -11.91 -0.61
C GLY A 173 2.04 -12.17 0.90
N TYR A 174 2.38 -11.19 1.74
CA TYR A 174 2.42 -11.35 3.20
C TYR A 174 1.16 -10.82 3.93
N GLU A 175 0.17 -10.38 3.16
CA GLU A 175 -1.07 -9.73 3.64
C GLU A 175 -1.85 -10.66 4.57
N GLY A 176 -1.98 -11.94 4.22
CA GLY A 176 -2.72 -12.93 5.02
C GLY A 176 -2.22 -13.01 6.46
N ILE A 177 -0.91 -13.00 6.66
CA ILE A 177 -0.29 -13.06 7.99
C ILE A 177 -0.57 -11.76 8.76
N VAL A 178 -0.33 -10.60 8.15
CA VAL A 178 -0.52 -9.30 8.81
C VAL A 178 -1.98 -9.12 9.20
N PHE A 179 -2.93 -9.40 8.33
CA PHE A 179 -4.34 -9.18 8.61
C PHE A 179 -4.90 -10.16 9.65
N GLN A 180 -4.40 -11.38 9.72
CA GLN A 180 -4.73 -12.30 10.81
C GLN A 180 -4.28 -11.78 12.17
N GLU A 181 -3.06 -11.24 12.24
CA GLU A 181 -2.52 -10.67 13.49
C GLU A 181 -3.31 -9.43 13.96
N ILE A 182 -3.86 -8.63 13.05
CA ILE A 182 -4.62 -7.42 13.40
C ILE A 182 -6.15 -7.60 13.33
N LYS A 183 -6.67 -8.84 13.17
CA LYS A 183 -8.13 -9.11 13.07
C LYS A 183 -8.94 -8.48 14.20
N SER A 184 -8.45 -8.55 15.43
CA SER A 184 -9.12 -7.94 16.60
C SER A 184 -9.19 -6.42 16.50
N ILE A 185 -8.13 -5.77 15.98
CA ILE A 185 -8.06 -4.32 15.78
C ILE A 185 -9.04 -3.90 14.68
N LEU A 186 -9.09 -4.63 13.57
CA LEU A 186 -10.08 -4.40 12.50
C LEU A 186 -11.51 -4.49 13.02
N ASN A 187 -11.79 -5.51 13.84
CA ASN A 187 -13.12 -5.72 14.41
C ASN A 187 -13.51 -4.63 15.42
N THR A 188 -12.54 -4.01 16.10
CA THR A 188 -12.80 -2.98 17.11
C THR A 188 -12.82 -1.57 16.50
N GLN A 189 -11.86 -1.24 15.64
CA GLN A 189 -11.69 0.11 15.10
C GLN A 189 -12.44 0.36 13.79
N ARG A 190 -12.76 -0.71 13.07
CA ARG A 190 -13.59 -0.66 11.86
C ARG A 190 -13.08 0.28 10.77
N PRO A 191 -11.79 0.24 10.38
CA PRO A 191 -11.27 1.07 9.30
C PRO A 191 -11.84 0.66 7.93
N PHE A 192 -11.85 1.57 6.95
CA PHE A 192 -11.86 1.18 5.54
C PHE A 192 -10.53 0.50 5.20
N VAL A 193 -10.57 -0.54 4.36
CA VAL A 193 -9.35 -1.27 3.98
C VAL A 193 -9.24 -1.36 2.46
N GLN A 194 -8.08 -0.96 1.94
CA GLN A 194 -7.65 -1.18 0.56
C GLN A 194 -6.48 -2.15 0.59
N ILE A 195 -6.55 -3.23 -0.16
CA ILE A 195 -5.55 -4.28 -0.12
C ILE A 195 -5.33 -4.90 -1.50
N GLU A 196 -4.07 -5.01 -1.92
CA GLU A 196 -3.68 -5.86 -3.03
C GLU A 196 -3.59 -7.31 -2.52
N ILE A 197 -4.33 -8.23 -3.14
CA ILE A 197 -4.46 -9.62 -2.67
C ILE A 197 -3.97 -10.56 -3.75
N SER A 198 -2.94 -11.34 -3.43
CA SER A 198 -2.51 -12.47 -4.28
C SER A 198 -3.56 -13.59 -4.26
N GLU A 199 -3.63 -14.41 -5.31
CA GLU A 199 -4.58 -15.53 -5.39
C GLU A 199 -4.44 -16.50 -4.21
N GLU A 200 -3.22 -16.69 -3.69
CA GLU A 200 -2.94 -17.56 -2.55
C GLU A 200 -3.59 -17.05 -1.24
N ASN A 201 -3.64 -15.73 -1.06
CA ASN A 201 -4.21 -15.09 0.13
C ASN A 201 -5.72 -14.82 0.02
N LYS A 202 -6.31 -14.97 -1.17
CA LYS A 202 -7.68 -14.55 -1.45
C LYS A 202 -8.72 -15.22 -0.56
N SER A 203 -8.69 -16.55 -0.51
CA SER A 203 -9.65 -17.31 0.29
C SER A 203 -9.59 -16.96 1.78
N ILE A 204 -8.38 -16.88 2.34
CA ILE A 204 -8.19 -16.62 3.77
C ILE A 204 -8.57 -15.19 4.16
N LEU A 205 -8.25 -14.20 3.30
CA LEU A 205 -8.60 -12.80 3.57
C LEU A 205 -10.08 -12.53 3.40
N PHE A 206 -10.73 -13.11 2.39
CA PHE A 206 -12.16 -12.98 2.19
C PHE A 206 -12.95 -13.57 3.36
N GLN A 207 -12.55 -14.75 3.84
CA GLN A 207 -13.14 -15.35 5.02
C GLN A 207 -12.92 -14.48 6.26
N LEU A 208 -11.71 -13.95 6.45
CA LEU A 208 -11.38 -13.07 7.58
C LEU A 208 -12.29 -11.84 7.63
N PHE A 209 -12.44 -11.14 6.50
CA PHE A 209 -13.26 -9.94 6.42
C PHE A 209 -14.76 -10.24 6.55
N ASN A 210 -15.22 -11.36 5.98
CA ASN A 210 -16.60 -11.82 6.14
C ASN A 210 -16.93 -12.13 7.61
N ASP A 211 -16.03 -12.81 8.32
CA ASP A 211 -16.19 -13.14 9.76
C ASP A 211 -16.38 -11.90 10.65
N ILE A 212 -15.85 -10.76 10.26
CA ILE A 212 -15.93 -9.50 11.01
C ILE A 212 -16.88 -8.49 10.36
N ASP A 213 -17.78 -8.96 9.51
CA ASP A 213 -18.86 -8.19 8.87
C ASP A 213 -18.38 -6.97 8.06
N TYR A 214 -17.44 -7.23 7.16
CA TYR A 214 -17.03 -6.29 6.11
C TYR A 214 -17.65 -6.71 4.77
N LEU A 215 -18.03 -5.71 3.99
CA LEU A 215 -18.46 -5.86 2.61
C LEU A 215 -17.28 -5.65 1.67
N GLN A 216 -17.21 -6.47 0.64
CA GLN A 216 -16.15 -6.43 -0.34
C GLN A 216 -16.56 -5.68 -1.60
N PHE A 217 -15.64 -4.86 -2.11
CA PHE A 217 -15.79 -4.10 -3.35
C PHE A 217 -14.54 -4.19 -4.21
N GLY A 218 -14.74 -4.14 -5.52
CA GLY A 218 -13.71 -3.88 -6.50
C GLY A 218 -13.88 -2.52 -7.16
N ILE A 219 -13.09 -2.25 -8.20
CA ILE A 219 -13.27 -1.07 -9.05
C ILE A 219 -13.52 -1.52 -10.49
N CYS A 220 -14.57 -0.97 -11.09
CA CYS A 220 -14.84 -1.03 -12.52
C CYS A 220 -15.13 0.40 -13.01
N ASN A 221 -14.49 0.83 -14.10
CA ASN A 221 -14.68 2.16 -14.70
C ASN A 221 -14.65 3.34 -13.69
N PHE A 222 -13.73 3.31 -12.71
CA PHE A 222 -13.61 4.32 -11.64
C PHE A 222 -14.83 4.43 -10.70
N GLN A 223 -15.61 3.36 -10.60
CA GLN A 223 -16.69 3.20 -9.63
C GLN A 223 -16.44 1.98 -8.78
N PHE A 224 -16.95 1.99 -7.55
CA PHE A 224 -16.92 0.81 -6.71
C PHE A 224 -18.07 -0.11 -7.12
N VAL A 225 -17.73 -1.39 -7.31
CA VAL A 225 -18.69 -2.45 -7.67
C VAL A 225 -18.63 -3.52 -6.61
N SER A 226 -19.81 -4.04 -6.19
CA SER A 226 -19.89 -5.22 -5.34
C SER A 226 -19.56 -6.47 -6.15
N GLU A 227 -19.03 -7.51 -5.53
CA GLU A 227 -18.69 -8.76 -6.24
C GLU A 227 -19.88 -9.48 -6.86
N GLU A 228 -21.11 -9.21 -6.41
CA GLU A 228 -22.30 -9.93 -6.83
C GLU A 228 -22.81 -9.58 -8.25
N GLY A 229 -22.28 -8.54 -8.89
CA GLY A 229 -22.90 -8.02 -10.13
C GLY A 229 -22.00 -7.82 -11.34
N GLU A 230 -20.76 -7.42 -11.21
CA GLU A 230 -19.88 -7.09 -12.34
C GLU A 230 -18.45 -7.61 -12.13
N GLN A 231 -17.78 -7.95 -13.23
CA GLN A 231 -16.36 -8.34 -13.17
C GLN A 231 -15.52 -7.15 -12.67
N LYS A 232 -14.94 -7.32 -11.50
CA LYS A 232 -13.91 -6.41 -10.98
C LYS A 232 -12.73 -6.35 -11.96
N GLU A 233 -12.24 -5.15 -12.24
CA GLU A 233 -10.95 -4.98 -12.91
C GLU A 233 -9.81 -5.45 -11.98
N GLU A 234 -8.72 -5.96 -12.55
CA GLU A 234 -7.52 -6.34 -11.79
C GLU A 234 -7.03 -5.23 -10.86
N GLY A 235 -6.46 -5.64 -9.72
CA GLY A 235 -5.88 -4.77 -8.70
C GLY A 235 -6.52 -4.94 -7.33
N ASP A 236 -6.45 -3.89 -6.52
CA ASP A 236 -6.83 -3.92 -5.11
C ASP A 236 -8.30 -4.23 -4.88
N TYR A 237 -8.56 -4.80 -3.72
CA TYR A 237 -9.89 -4.94 -3.13
C TYR A 237 -10.11 -3.85 -2.08
N PHE A 238 -11.37 -3.46 -1.92
CA PHE A 238 -11.80 -2.59 -0.84
C PHE A 238 -12.74 -3.35 0.08
N PHE A 239 -12.47 -3.28 1.37
CA PHE A 239 -13.34 -3.83 2.39
C PHE A 239 -13.91 -2.69 3.22
N VAL A 240 -15.23 -2.66 3.32
CA VAL A 240 -16.01 -1.60 3.95
C VAL A 240 -16.78 -2.22 5.12
N PRO A 241 -16.63 -1.73 6.37
CA PRO A 241 -17.49 -2.16 7.46
C PRO A 241 -18.96 -1.98 7.10
N ARG A 242 -19.80 -2.99 7.35
CA ARG A 242 -21.21 -2.95 6.93
C ARG A 242 -21.95 -1.71 7.45
N GLU A 243 -21.69 -1.32 8.67
CA GLU A 243 -22.30 -0.14 9.30
C GLU A 243 -21.87 1.19 8.66
N LYS A 244 -20.75 1.22 7.94
CA LYS A 244 -20.25 2.39 7.20
C LYS A 244 -20.71 2.43 5.73
N LEU A 245 -21.53 1.46 5.29
CA LEU A 245 -21.98 1.38 3.90
C LEU A 245 -22.70 2.65 3.43
N GLN A 246 -23.51 3.28 4.28
CA GLN A 246 -24.22 4.53 3.92
C GLN A 246 -23.24 5.66 3.57
N GLN A 247 -22.12 5.76 4.27
CA GLN A 247 -21.08 6.75 3.95
C GLN A 247 -20.42 6.47 2.59
N PHE A 248 -20.46 5.21 2.18
CA PHE A 248 -19.83 4.72 0.96
C PHE A 248 -20.79 4.68 -0.24
N GLN A 249 -22.12 4.71 -0.01
CA GLN A 249 -23.15 4.56 -1.05
C GLN A 249 -23.05 5.60 -2.19
N ASN A 250 -22.60 6.80 -1.91
CA ASN A 250 -22.41 7.84 -2.93
C ASN A 250 -21.31 7.52 -3.95
N TYR A 251 -20.56 6.45 -3.74
CA TYR A 251 -19.39 6.01 -4.54
C TYR A 251 -19.61 4.67 -5.22
N ILE A 252 -20.71 3.98 -4.90
CA ILE A 252 -21.13 2.70 -5.49
C ILE A 252 -22.05 3.01 -6.68
N SER A 253 -21.85 2.30 -7.79
CA SER A 253 -22.74 2.35 -8.96
C SER A 253 -23.89 1.37 -8.81
#